data_820107794c840148ed527bb916c7cffd
#
_entry.id   820107794c840148ed527bb916c7cffd
#
_cell.length_a   1.000
_cell.length_b   1.000
_cell.length_c   1.000
_cell.angle_alpha   90.00
_cell.angle_beta   90.00
_cell.angle_gamma   90.00
#
_symmetry.space_group_name_H-M   'P 1'
#
loop_
_entity.id
_entity.type
_entity.pdbx_description
1 polymer ?
#
loop_
_entity_poly.entity_id
_entity_poly.type
_entity_poly.pdbx_seq_one_letter_code
_entity_poly.pdbx_strand_id
1 'polypeptide(L)'
;MSNQFQILKERIKGPVFSVITPFDKDGEIDFQSLSQYLERVYSSGGKIFYVMAYNSRFSELSWDEIKQLNHFVVKKVKRLNSSNIAIVADPIHCSTKISIEFCTHAEDIGADLISLIFREKFYSENQIYEHFLQCANSTKIGILVHEMPFIS
;
A
#
# COMPACT_ATOMS: atom_id res chain seq x y z
N MET A 1 16.24 14.67 -7.74
CA MET A 1 14.91 14.02 -7.60
C MET A 1 14.10 14.38 -8.82
N SER A 2 13.40 13.41 -9.44
CA SER A 2 12.60 13.69 -10.62
C SER A 2 11.42 14.61 -10.23
N ASN A 3 11.03 15.49 -11.13
CA ASN A 3 9.88 16.40 -10.97
C ASN A 3 8.59 15.65 -10.57
N GLN A 4 8.47 14.40 -10.99
CA GLN A 4 7.31 13.52 -10.72
C GLN A 4 7.08 13.24 -9.22
N PHE A 5 8.13 12.95 -8.44
CA PHE A 5 8.01 12.70 -7.01
C PHE A 5 7.67 13.97 -6.22
N GLN A 6 8.18 15.12 -6.67
CA GLN A 6 7.82 16.38 -6.05
C GLN A 6 6.33 16.71 -6.28
N ILE A 7 5.82 16.53 -7.49
CA ILE A 7 4.40 16.70 -7.81
C ILE A 7 3.53 15.75 -6.98
N LEU A 8 3.93 14.47 -6.86
CA LEU A 8 3.19 13.50 -6.06
C LEU A 8 3.16 13.90 -4.58
N LYS A 9 4.29 14.33 -4.01
CA LYS A 9 4.38 14.82 -2.63
C LYS A 9 3.46 16.02 -2.38
N GLU A 10 3.33 16.92 -3.35
CA GLU A 10 2.41 18.06 -3.26
C GLU A 10 0.94 17.65 -3.34
N ARG A 11 0.62 16.54 -4.00
CA ARG A 11 -0.73 15.98 -4.10
C ARG A 11 -1.16 15.22 -2.86
N ILE A 12 -0.21 14.69 -2.06
CA ILE A 12 -0.50 14.00 -0.80
C ILE A 12 -0.80 15.05 0.28
N LYS A 13 -1.95 15.70 0.16
CA LYS A 13 -2.45 16.68 1.12
C LYS A 13 -3.87 16.32 1.55
N GLY A 14 -4.10 16.34 2.84
CA GLY A 14 -5.41 16.03 3.43
C GLY A 14 -5.48 14.63 4.03
N PRO A 15 -6.67 14.15 4.34
CA PRO A 15 -6.85 12.88 5.01
C PRO A 15 -6.46 11.72 4.08
N VAL A 16 -5.72 10.76 4.64
CA VAL A 16 -5.40 9.48 4.03
C VAL A 16 -6.34 8.43 4.61
N PHE A 17 -7.15 7.81 3.77
CA PHE A 17 -8.13 6.83 4.20
C PHE A 17 -7.55 5.42 4.15
N SER A 18 -7.40 4.80 5.32
CA SER A 18 -7.03 3.40 5.39
C SER A 18 -8.13 2.52 4.82
N VAL A 19 -7.76 1.61 3.94
CA VAL A 19 -8.67 0.62 3.39
C VAL A 19 -8.80 -0.55 4.37
N ILE A 20 -10.03 -0.89 4.73
CA ILE A 20 -10.36 -2.08 5.51
C ILE A 20 -10.72 -3.21 4.57
N THR A 21 -10.39 -4.45 4.94
CA THR A 21 -10.75 -5.64 4.17
C THR A 21 -11.98 -6.28 4.80
N PRO A 22 -13.14 -6.21 4.16
CA PRO A 22 -14.30 -6.99 4.58
C PRO A 22 -14.13 -8.45 4.17
N PHE A 23 -14.61 -9.35 4.99
CA PHE A 23 -14.66 -10.78 4.72
C PHE A 23 -16.11 -11.25 4.67
N ASP A 24 -16.39 -12.22 3.84
CA ASP A 24 -17.66 -12.91 3.81
C ASP A 24 -17.76 -13.98 4.92
N LYS A 25 -18.89 -14.71 4.94
CA LYS A 25 -19.15 -15.78 5.95
C LYS A 25 -18.19 -16.97 5.83
N ASP A 26 -17.54 -17.15 4.71
CA ASP A 26 -16.61 -18.25 4.43
C ASP A 26 -15.16 -17.84 4.69
N GLY A 27 -14.92 -16.55 5.08
CA GLY A 27 -13.62 -16.00 5.40
C GLY A 27 -12.86 -15.45 4.18
N GLU A 28 -13.50 -15.43 3.01
CA GLU A 28 -12.93 -14.89 1.78
C GLU A 28 -13.08 -13.36 1.71
N ILE A 29 -12.24 -12.68 0.92
CA ILE A 29 -12.36 -11.22 0.74
C ILE A 29 -13.67 -10.88 0.04
N ASP A 30 -14.54 -10.12 0.69
CA ASP A 30 -15.77 -9.58 0.09
C ASP A 30 -15.46 -8.34 -0.76
N PHE A 31 -15.10 -8.58 -2.01
CA PHE A 31 -14.82 -7.49 -2.96
C PHE A 31 -16.03 -6.63 -3.28
N GLN A 32 -17.27 -7.14 -3.13
CA GLN A 32 -18.48 -6.35 -3.34
C GLN A 32 -18.64 -5.30 -2.23
N SER A 33 -18.55 -5.72 -0.98
CA SER A 33 -18.58 -4.81 0.17
C SER A 33 -17.41 -3.83 0.15
N LEU A 34 -16.21 -4.29 -0.24
CA LEU A 34 -15.04 -3.44 -0.42
C LEU A 34 -15.27 -2.36 -1.48
N SER A 35 -15.89 -2.72 -2.62
CA SER A 35 -16.25 -1.76 -3.67
C SER A 35 -17.17 -0.66 -3.14
N GLN A 36 -18.22 -1.04 -2.41
CA GLN A 36 -19.19 -0.10 -1.83
C GLN A 36 -18.53 0.82 -0.79
N TYR A 37 -17.63 0.27 0.04
CA TYR A 37 -16.84 1.04 0.99
C TYR A 37 -16.00 2.12 0.28
N LEU A 38 -15.25 1.75 -0.76
CA LEU A 38 -14.42 2.69 -1.51
C LEU A 38 -15.25 3.78 -2.19
N GLU A 39 -16.42 3.44 -2.76
CA GLU A 39 -17.36 4.40 -3.33
C GLU A 39 -17.89 5.37 -2.28
N ARG A 40 -18.22 4.88 -1.10
CA ARG A 40 -18.72 5.71 0.01
C ARG A 40 -17.65 6.70 0.48
N VAL A 41 -16.41 6.23 0.67
CA VAL A 41 -15.28 7.09 1.04
C VAL A 41 -15.06 8.17 -0.03
N TYR A 42 -15.06 7.78 -1.31
CA TYR A 42 -14.91 8.71 -2.43
C TYR A 42 -16.03 9.76 -2.46
N SER A 43 -17.29 9.34 -2.33
CA SER A 43 -18.47 10.23 -2.32
C SER A 43 -18.45 11.21 -1.14
N SER A 44 -17.75 10.84 -0.04
CA SER A 44 -17.54 11.72 1.12
C SER A 44 -16.31 12.64 0.97
N GLY A 45 -15.70 12.69 -0.22
CA GLY A 45 -14.57 13.56 -0.54
C GLY A 45 -13.18 12.92 -0.39
N GLY A 46 -13.10 11.61 -0.13
CA GLY A 46 -11.84 10.87 -0.06
C GLY A 46 -11.11 10.86 -1.40
N LYS A 47 -9.81 11.18 -1.38
CA LYS A 47 -8.95 11.25 -2.58
C LYS A 47 -7.68 10.43 -2.46
N ILE A 48 -7.28 10.05 -1.25
CA ILE A 48 -6.06 9.29 -0.96
C ILE A 48 -6.48 8.03 -0.21
N PHE A 49 -6.24 6.87 -0.84
CA PHE A 49 -6.61 5.56 -0.33
C PHE A 49 -5.35 4.77 -0.04
N TYR A 50 -5.28 4.18 1.14
CA TYR A 50 -4.10 3.47 1.59
C TYR A 50 -4.45 2.05 2.04
N VAL A 51 -4.03 1.05 1.26
CA VAL A 51 -4.07 -0.36 1.64
C VAL A 51 -2.91 -0.59 2.61
N MET A 52 -3.14 -0.25 3.88
CA MET A 52 -2.15 -0.35 4.94
C MET A 52 -2.17 -1.76 5.54
N ALA A 53 -1.03 -2.40 5.61
CA ALA A 53 -0.89 -3.80 5.99
C ALA A 53 -1.67 -4.22 7.27
N TYR A 54 -1.69 -3.37 8.30
CA TYR A 54 -2.44 -3.68 9.53
C TYR A 54 -3.94 -3.50 9.38
N ASN A 55 -4.39 -2.33 8.94
CA ASN A 55 -5.82 -2.03 8.83
C ASN A 55 -6.49 -2.88 7.75
N SER A 56 -5.73 -3.27 6.73
CA SER A 56 -6.20 -4.16 5.67
C SER A 56 -6.04 -5.64 6.02
N ARG A 57 -5.69 -5.96 7.27
CA ARG A 57 -5.65 -7.34 7.80
C ARG A 57 -4.71 -8.29 7.05
N PHE A 58 -3.53 -7.82 6.62
CA PHE A 58 -2.57 -8.64 5.88
C PHE A 58 -2.11 -9.90 6.63
N SER A 59 -2.20 -9.90 7.98
CA SER A 59 -1.91 -11.08 8.80
C SER A 59 -2.88 -12.25 8.55
N GLU A 60 -4.06 -11.96 8.03
CA GLU A 60 -5.11 -12.96 7.74
C GLU A 60 -5.11 -13.40 6.27
N LEU A 61 -4.22 -12.83 5.45
CA LEU A 61 -4.20 -13.03 4.00
C LEU A 61 -2.91 -13.72 3.55
N SER A 62 -3.03 -14.59 2.58
CA SER A 62 -1.88 -15.07 1.79
C SER A 62 -1.30 -13.94 0.93
N TRP A 63 -0.07 -14.11 0.45
CA TRP A 63 0.55 -13.12 -0.44
C TRP A 63 -0.20 -12.90 -1.74
N ASP A 64 -0.84 -13.95 -2.27
CA ASP A 64 -1.65 -13.84 -3.47
C ASP A 64 -2.93 -13.04 -3.23
N GLU A 65 -3.58 -13.23 -2.07
CA GLU A 65 -4.74 -12.43 -1.66
C GLU A 65 -4.35 -10.97 -1.41
N ILE A 66 -3.18 -10.70 -0.82
CA ILE A 66 -2.68 -9.33 -0.67
C ILE A 66 -2.49 -8.67 -2.04
N LYS A 67 -1.92 -9.39 -3.02
CA LYS A 67 -1.78 -8.89 -4.40
C LYS A 67 -3.13 -8.64 -5.06
N GLN A 68 -4.10 -9.54 -4.88
CA GLN A 68 -5.46 -9.37 -5.39
C GLN A 68 -6.15 -8.16 -4.77
N LEU A 69 -6.03 -7.98 -3.45
CA LEU A 69 -6.56 -6.82 -2.72
C LEU A 69 -5.94 -5.52 -3.24
N ASN A 70 -4.61 -5.45 -3.32
CA ASN A 70 -3.89 -4.30 -3.84
C ASN A 70 -4.35 -3.94 -5.25
N HIS A 71 -4.42 -4.94 -6.15
CA HIS A 71 -4.88 -4.76 -7.53
C HIS A 71 -6.32 -4.23 -7.58
N PHE A 72 -7.23 -4.85 -6.83
CA PHE A 72 -8.64 -4.47 -6.80
C PHE A 72 -8.81 -3.02 -6.36
N VAL A 73 -8.16 -2.63 -5.25
CA VAL A 73 -8.26 -1.28 -4.71
C VAL A 73 -7.70 -0.25 -5.68
N VAL A 74 -6.50 -0.48 -6.24
CA VAL A 74 -5.90 0.44 -7.21
C VAL A 74 -6.82 0.62 -8.41
N LYS A 75 -7.29 -0.46 -9.02
CA LYS A 75 -8.23 -0.43 -10.17
C LYS A 75 -9.51 0.34 -9.83
N LYS A 76 -10.11 0.05 -8.67
CA LYS A 76 -11.36 0.71 -8.25
C LYS A 76 -11.16 2.20 -8.01
N VAL A 77 -10.13 2.57 -7.25
CA VAL A 77 -9.81 3.97 -6.91
C VAL A 77 -9.52 4.79 -8.16
N LYS A 78 -8.75 4.25 -9.11
CA LYS A 78 -8.45 4.93 -10.38
C LYS A 78 -9.66 5.02 -11.32
N ARG A 79 -10.58 4.05 -11.27
CA ARG A 79 -11.84 4.10 -12.01
C ARG A 79 -12.79 5.16 -11.45
N LEU A 80 -12.83 5.36 -10.13
CA LEU A 80 -13.64 6.44 -9.51
C LEU A 80 -13.14 7.81 -9.93
N ASN A 81 -11.84 8.02 -9.92
CA ASN A 81 -11.18 9.20 -10.47
C ASN A 81 -9.69 8.90 -10.70
N SER A 82 -9.19 9.11 -11.91
CA SER A 82 -7.79 8.86 -12.27
C SER A 82 -6.80 9.73 -11.48
N SER A 83 -7.24 10.87 -10.95
CA SER A 83 -6.42 11.75 -10.10
C SER A 83 -6.35 11.30 -8.64
N ASN A 84 -7.17 10.34 -8.19
CA ASN A 84 -7.06 9.79 -6.84
C ASN A 84 -5.70 9.12 -6.64
N ILE A 85 -5.21 9.16 -5.40
CA ILE A 85 -3.96 8.52 -5.00
C ILE A 85 -4.27 7.16 -4.37
N ALA A 86 -3.64 6.13 -4.91
CA ALA A 86 -3.70 4.77 -4.39
C ALA A 86 -2.33 4.37 -3.85
N ILE A 87 -2.25 4.11 -2.56
CA ILE A 87 -1.06 3.64 -1.85
C ILE A 87 -1.31 2.19 -1.48
N VAL A 88 -0.39 1.29 -1.83
CA VAL A 88 -0.43 -0.12 -1.44
C VAL A 88 0.73 -0.45 -0.51
N ALA A 89 0.77 -1.65 0.05
CA ALA A 89 1.83 -2.06 0.95
C ALA A 89 2.31 -3.48 0.63
N ASP A 90 3.51 -3.80 1.11
CA ASP A 90 4.06 -5.15 1.14
C ASP A 90 3.54 -5.95 2.36
N PRO A 91 3.69 -7.29 2.36
CA PRO A 91 3.31 -8.12 3.50
C PRO A 91 4.05 -7.74 4.78
N ILE A 92 3.36 -7.94 5.90
CA ILE A 92 3.97 -7.79 7.22
C ILE A 92 5.03 -8.90 7.44
N HIS A 93 6.20 -8.53 7.96
CA HIS A 93 7.29 -9.49 8.25
C HIS A 93 7.75 -10.31 7.04
N CYS A 94 8.10 -9.65 5.95
CA CYS A 94 8.67 -10.30 4.79
C CYS A 94 10.15 -9.93 4.56
N SER A 95 10.82 -10.74 3.76
CA SER A 95 12.21 -10.48 3.36
C SER A 95 12.31 -9.36 2.33
N THR A 96 13.48 -8.75 2.18
CA THR A 96 13.75 -7.76 1.12
C THR A 96 13.37 -8.28 -0.27
N LYS A 97 13.61 -9.57 -0.55
CA LYS A 97 13.21 -10.20 -1.82
C LYS A 97 11.70 -10.11 -2.07
N ILE A 98 10.91 -10.35 -1.04
CA ILE A 98 9.44 -10.27 -1.13
C ILE A 98 9.00 -8.81 -1.26
N SER A 99 9.58 -7.88 -0.49
CA SER A 99 9.30 -6.46 -0.65
C SER A 99 9.58 -5.98 -2.08
N ILE A 100 10.67 -6.42 -2.71
CA ILE A 100 11.00 -6.13 -4.12
C ILE A 100 9.92 -6.66 -5.05
N GLU A 101 9.43 -7.88 -4.84
CA GLU A 101 8.35 -8.48 -5.63
C GLU A 101 7.07 -7.64 -5.53
N PHE A 102 6.74 -7.17 -4.33
CA PHE A 102 5.59 -6.30 -4.12
C PHE A 102 5.79 -4.89 -4.69
N CYS A 103 7.02 -4.35 -4.69
CA CYS A 103 7.35 -3.10 -5.37
C CYS A 103 7.08 -3.17 -6.88
N THR A 104 7.53 -4.26 -7.52
CA THR A 104 7.27 -4.52 -8.94
C THR A 104 5.78 -4.67 -9.20
N HIS A 105 5.09 -5.49 -8.40
CA HIS A 105 3.65 -5.66 -8.50
C HIS A 105 2.89 -4.33 -8.36
N ALA A 106 3.27 -3.47 -7.40
CA ALA A 106 2.64 -2.16 -7.19
C ALA A 106 2.77 -1.25 -8.43
N GLU A 107 3.94 -1.26 -9.08
CA GLU A 107 4.15 -0.55 -10.35
C GLU A 107 3.27 -1.12 -11.46
N ASP A 108 3.23 -2.44 -11.64
CA ASP A 108 2.48 -3.13 -12.68
C ASP A 108 0.96 -2.88 -12.60
N ILE A 109 0.42 -2.80 -11.39
CA ILE A 109 -1.01 -2.51 -11.18
C ILE A 109 -1.36 -1.03 -11.27
N GLY A 110 -0.37 -0.13 -11.36
CA GLY A 110 -0.55 1.31 -11.49
C GLY A 110 -0.82 2.04 -10.16
N ALA A 111 -0.27 1.55 -9.05
CA ALA A 111 -0.29 2.29 -7.79
C ALA A 111 0.56 3.58 -7.90
N ASP A 112 0.23 4.61 -7.11
CA ASP A 112 1.04 5.84 -7.05
C ASP A 112 2.23 5.68 -6.12
N LEU A 113 2.09 4.89 -5.06
CA LEU A 113 3.10 4.62 -4.04
C LEU A 113 3.00 3.19 -3.53
N ILE A 114 4.13 2.66 -3.10
CA ILE A 114 4.15 1.50 -2.20
C ILE A 114 4.66 1.93 -0.82
N SER A 115 3.97 1.49 0.22
CA SER A 115 4.39 1.68 1.60
C SER A 115 5.16 0.45 2.07
N LEU A 116 6.34 0.70 2.61
CA LEU A 116 7.18 -0.32 3.22
C LEU A 116 7.31 -0.03 4.71
N ILE A 117 7.07 -1.05 5.55
CA ILE A 117 7.20 -0.93 6.99
C ILE A 117 8.44 -1.69 7.42
N PHE A 118 9.35 -1.00 8.06
CA PHE A 118 10.50 -1.64 8.69
C PHE A 118 10.26 -1.79 10.19
N ARG A 119 10.32 -3.03 10.70
CA ARG A 119 9.87 -3.36 12.06
C ARG A 119 10.86 -4.12 12.90
N GLU A 120 11.90 -4.64 12.28
CA GLU A 120 12.83 -5.50 12.99
C GLU A 120 13.77 -4.67 13.86
N LYS A 121 13.68 -4.86 15.16
CA LYS A 121 14.51 -4.14 16.15
C LYS A 121 16.00 -4.49 16.13
N PHE A 122 16.38 -5.59 15.46
CA PHE A 122 17.72 -6.16 15.53
C PHE A 122 18.60 -5.89 14.31
N TYR A 123 18.15 -5.06 13.38
CA TYR A 123 18.92 -4.68 12.21
C TYR A 123 19.75 -3.42 12.46
N SER A 124 20.98 -3.40 11.92
CA SER A 124 21.80 -2.19 11.91
C SER A 124 21.20 -1.15 10.96
N GLU A 125 21.51 0.13 11.18
CA GLU A 125 21.09 1.22 10.28
C GLU A 125 21.50 0.96 8.83
N ASN A 126 22.68 0.38 8.60
CA ASN A 126 23.13 0.02 7.26
C ASN A 126 22.26 -1.06 6.62
N GLN A 127 21.82 -2.08 7.35
CA GLN A 127 20.91 -3.11 6.85
C GLN A 127 19.55 -2.52 6.50
N ILE A 128 19.03 -1.58 7.31
CA ILE A 128 17.80 -0.86 7.06
C ILE A 128 17.92 -0.02 5.79
N TYR A 129 19.01 0.73 5.66
CA TYR A 129 19.30 1.54 4.49
C TYR A 129 19.36 0.69 3.22
N GLU A 130 20.11 -0.41 3.24
CA GLU A 130 20.25 -1.33 2.09
C GLU A 130 18.91 -1.96 1.69
N HIS A 131 18.06 -2.31 2.65
CA HIS A 131 16.70 -2.81 2.36
C HIS A 131 15.90 -1.79 1.54
N PHE A 132 15.78 -0.56 2.03
CA PHE A 132 15.03 0.48 1.32
C PHE A 132 15.67 0.87 -0.01
N LEU A 133 17.00 0.89 -0.09
CA LEU A 133 17.71 1.18 -1.33
C LEU A 133 17.44 0.12 -2.41
N GLN A 134 17.47 -1.17 -2.05
CA GLN A 134 17.15 -2.26 -2.97
C GLN A 134 15.70 -2.19 -3.44
N CYS A 135 14.76 -1.94 -2.54
CA CYS A 135 13.36 -1.75 -2.90
C CYS A 135 13.17 -0.53 -3.83
N ALA A 136 13.81 0.60 -3.50
CA ALA A 136 13.72 1.81 -4.33
C ALA A 136 14.30 1.64 -5.74
N ASN A 137 15.33 0.80 -5.88
CA ASN A 137 15.94 0.51 -7.18
C ASN A 137 15.12 -0.49 -8.02
N SER A 138 14.17 -1.19 -7.42
CA SER A 138 13.35 -2.20 -8.10
C SER A 138 12.08 -1.66 -8.76
N THR A 139 11.73 -0.40 -8.53
CA THR A 139 10.49 0.20 -9.03
C THR A 139 10.67 1.67 -9.40
N LYS A 140 9.78 2.18 -10.24
CA LYS A 140 9.75 3.60 -10.65
C LYS A 140 8.72 4.42 -9.87
N ILE A 141 7.84 3.78 -9.10
CA ILE A 141 6.89 4.50 -8.24
C ILE A 141 7.55 4.95 -6.93
N GLY A 142 6.91 5.86 -6.23
CA GLY A 142 7.43 6.36 -4.95
C GLY A 142 7.32 5.31 -3.84
N ILE A 143 8.29 5.32 -2.92
CA ILE A 143 8.23 4.56 -1.69
C ILE A 143 7.84 5.48 -0.54
N LEU A 144 6.84 5.05 0.23
CA LEU A 144 6.45 5.65 1.49
C LEU A 144 7.02 4.78 2.62
N VAL A 145 8.00 5.31 3.33
CA VAL A 145 8.52 4.63 4.53
C VAL A 145 7.54 4.86 5.66
N HIS A 146 6.95 3.79 6.17
CA HIS A 146 6.00 3.85 7.27
C HIS A 146 6.69 3.37 8.55
N GLU A 147 7.07 4.31 9.39
CA GLU A 147 7.58 4.02 10.71
C GLU A 147 6.42 3.83 11.69
N MET A 148 6.40 2.68 12.34
CA MET A 148 5.44 2.38 13.39
C MET A 148 6.19 2.15 14.70
N PRO A 149 6.25 3.15 15.58
CA PRO A 149 6.81 2.95 16.91
C PRO A 149 5.87 2.04 17.70
N PHE A 150 6.18 0.75 17.74
CA PHE A 150 5.55 -0.12 18.72
C PHE A 150 6.12 0.23 20.10
N ILE A 151 5.27 0.74 20.94
CA ILE A 151 5.56 0.87 22.36
C ILE A 151 5.66 -0.57 22.88
N SER A 152 6.86 -0.98 23.20
CA SER A 152 7.14 -2.23 23.90
C SER A 152 6.82 -2.07 25.38
#